data_b0f3dd9b74f16b4f5788e8a18399f367
#
_entry.id   b0f3dd9b74f16b4f5788e8a18399f367
#
_cell.length_a   1.000
_cell.length_b   1.000
_cell.length_c   1.000
_cell.angle_alpha   90.00
_cell.angle_beta   90.00
_cell.angle_gamma   90.00
#
_symmetry.space_group_name_H-M   'P 1'
#
loop_
_entity.id
_entity.type
_entity.pdbx_description
1 polymer ?
#
loop_
_entity_poly.entity_id
_entity_poly.type
_entity_poly.pdbx_seq_one_letter_code
_entity_poly.pdbx_strand_id
1 'polypeptide(L)'
;MRNIYIESFATFFKIGMFTLGGGYAMIPLIEQEVVARRGWVTKEEMIDLIAISQSCPGVFAINLSTFIGYRLRKTRGALCTSIGTAMPSFLCILLIAMFFHQFDDNPVVAAIFRGIRPAVVALIAVTWRAAPRWAGPTVGYPSPGRWRYGHSAFRPS
;
A
#
# COMPACT_ATOMS: atom_id res chain seq x y z
N MET A 1 0.33 5.16 32.53
CA MET A 1 -0.26 4.30 31.48
C MET A 1 -0.30 5.13 30.19
N ARG A 2 0.52 4.82 29.20
CA ARG A 2 0.47 5.54 27.91
C ARG A 2 -0.86 5.19 27.24
N ASN A 3 -1.60 6.22 26.83
CA ASN A 3 -2.85 6.02 26.13
C ASN A 3 -2.61 5.23 24.86
N ILE A 4 -3.21 4.05 24.74
CA ILE A 4 -3.04 3.15 23.59
C ILE A 4 -3.35 3.85 22.25
N TYR A 5 -4.21 4.88 22.28
CA TYR A 5 -4.54 5.68 21.10
C TYR A 5 -3.35 6.52 20.61
N ILE A 6 -2.67 7.20 21.55
CA ILE A 6 -1.48 8.02 21.23
C ILE A 6 -0.34 7.11 20.76
N GLU A 7 -0.21 5.96 21.39
CA GLU A 7 0.81 4.99 21.04
C GLU A 7 0.57 4.37 19.67
N SER A 8 -0.67 3.99 19.36
CA SER A 8 -1.06 3.47 18.03
C SER A 8 -0.86 4.54 16.96
N PHE A 9 -1.32 5.78 17.22
CA PHE A 9 -1.11 6.88 16.29
C PHE A 9 0.37 7.13 15.99
N ALA A 10 1.20 7.26 17.03
CA ALA A 10 2.63 7.52 16.88
C ALA A 10 3.36 6.39 16.14
N THR A 11 2.96 5.14 16.40
CA THR A 11 3.52 3.98 15.72
C THR A 11 3.22 4.00 14.23
N PHE A 12 1.96 4.17 13.87
CA PHE A 12 1.54 4.20 12.47
C PHE A 12 2.00 5.47 11.75
N PHE A 13 2.12 6.58 12.45
CA PHE A 13 2.75 7.80 11.93
C PHE A 13 4.22 7.56 11.57
N LYS A 14 4.97 6.92 12.46
CA LYS A 14 6.36 6.56 12.21
C LYS A 14 6.50 5.60 11.02
N ILE A 15 5.67 4.57 10.97
CA ILE A 15 5.67 3.62 9.86
C ILE A 15 5.35 4.35 8.54
N GLY A 16 4.31 5.20 8.52
CA GLY A 16 3.94 5.99 7.34
C GLY A 16 5.04 6.93 6.86
N MET A 17 5.80 7.53 7.79
CA MET A 17 6.92 8.44 7.47
C MET A 17 8.11 7.69 6.83
N PHE A 18 8.44 6.51 7.32
CA PHE A 18 9.59 5.73 6.84
C PHE A 18 9.28 4.83 5.63
N THR A 19 8.04 4.79 5.18
CA THR A 19 7.66 3.98 4.03
C THR A 19 7.83 4.74 2.72
N LEU A 20 9.02 4.65 2.17
CA LEU A 20 9.33 5.06 0.81
C LEU A 20 9.33 3.81 -0.08
N GLY A 21 8.22 3.47 -0.73
CA GLY A 21 8.23 2.32 -1.65
C GLY A 21 6.90 1.59 -1.85
N GLY A 22 5.81 2.13 -1.33
CA GLY A 22 4.46 1.58 -1.53
C GLY A 22 3.96 0.67 -0.41
N GLY A 23 2.68 0.31 -0.46
CA GLY A 23 1.97 -0.37 0.63
C GLY A 23 2.56 -1.72 1.03
N TYR A 24 3.08 -2.50 0.09
CA TYR A 24 3.69 -3.79 0.38
C TYR A 24 5.02 -3.69 1.12
N ALA A 25 5.79 -2.63 0.90
CA ALA A 25 7.04 -2.39 1.62
C ALA A 25 6.82 -2.09 3.11
N MET A 26 5.58 -1.72 3.50
CA MET A 26 5.22 -1.51 4.90
C MET A 26 4.99 -2.80 5.68
N ILE A 27 4.69 -3.93 5.03
CA ILE A 27 4.33 -5.17 5.72
C ILE A 27 5.40 -5.58 6.74
N PRO A 28 6.70 -5.68 6.40
CA PRO A 28 7.73 -6.06 7.36
C PRO A 28 7.86 -5.06 8.52
N LEU A 29 7.69 -3.77 8.25
CA LEU A 29 7.77 -2.73 9.27
C LEU A 29 6.60 -2.80 10.25
N ILE A 30 5.39 -3.05 9.74
CA ILE A 30 4.19 -3.23 10.54
C ILE A 30 4.31 -4.50 11.37
N GLU A 31 4.73 -5.63 10.77
CA GLU A 31 4.92 -6.90 11.46
C GLU A 31 5.94 -6.75 12.60
N GLN A 32 7.08 -6.13 12.34
CA GLN A 32 8.11 -5.91 13.36
C GLN A 32 7.60 -5.04 14.52
N GLU A 33 6.85 -3.99 14.24
CA GLU A 33 6.41 -3.06 15.27
C GLU A 33 5.17 -3.59 16.02
N VAL A 34 4.20 -4.17 15.32
CA VAL A 34 2.90 -4.57 15.86
C VAL A 34 2.94 -5.97 16.48
N VAL A 35 3.64 -6.91 15.83
CA VAL A 35 3.76 -8.29 16.32
C VAL A 35 4.97 -8.44 17.23
N ALA A 36 6.19 -8.17 16.72
CA ALA A 36 7.41 -8.49 17.43
C ALA A 36 7.68 -7.57 18.63
N ARG A 37 7.47 -6.25 18.50
CA ARG A 37 7.80 -5.27 19.56
C ARG A 37 6.69 -5.07 20.56
N ARG A 38 5.43 -5.05 20.10
CA ARG A 38 4.30 -4.67 20.94
C ARG A 38 3.36 -5.81 21.28
N GLY A 39 3.40 -6.90 20.52
CA GLY A 39 2.52 -8.04 20.73
C GLY A 39 1.04 -7.68 20.65
N TRP A 40 0.68 -6.68 19.82
CA TRP A 40 -0.72 -6.26 19.68
C TRP A 40 -1.55 -7.25 18.90
N VAL A 41 -0.92 -7.99 18.00
CA VAL A 41 -1.53 -8.97 17.12
C VAL A 41 -0.59 -10.17 17.02
N THR A 42 -1.12 -11.38 16.91
CA THR A 42 -0.32 -12.57 16.68
C THR A 42 0.14 -12.64 15.22
N LYS A 43 1.09 -13.52 14.93
CA LYS A 43 1.60 -13.70 13.56
C LYS A 43 0.51 -14.27 12.63
N GLU A 44 -0.29 -15.19 13.13
CA GLU A 44 -1.42 -15.78 12.41
C GLU A 44 -2.49 -14.73 12.10
N GLU A 45 -2.88 -13.94 13.10
CA GLU A 45 -3.83 -12.84 12.91
C GLU A 45 -3.30 -11.80 11.90
N MET A 46 -1.99 -11.54 11.88
CA MET A 46 -1.39 -10.61 10.92
C MET A 46 -1.53 -11.08 9.48
N ILE A 47 -1.36 -12.39 9.23
CA ILE A 47 -1.55 -13.00 7.90
C ILE A 47 -3.01 -12.83 7.44
N ASP A 48 -3.96 -13.09 8.32
CA ASP A 48 -5.40 -12.92 8.03
C ASP A 48 -5.73 -11.46 7.72
N LEU A 49 -5.20 -10.52 8.50
CA LEU A 49 -5.41 -9.09 8.28
C LEU A 49 -4.81 -8.60 6.95
N ILE A 50 -3.66 -9.15 6.55
CA ILE A 50 -3.06 -8.88 5.24
C ILE A 50 -3.97 -9.40 4.12
N ALA A 51 -4.46 -10.63 4.22
CA ALA A 51 -5.34 -11.24 3.22
C ALA A 51 -6.65 -10.44 3.05
N ILE A 52 -7.27 -10.04 4.16
CA ILE A 52 -8.48 -9.20 4.14
C ILE A 52 -8.18 -7.83 3.53
N SER A 53 -7.06 -7.22 3.90
CA SER A 53 -6.66 -5.89 3.39
C SER A 53 -6.43 -5.89 1.88
N GLN A 54 -5.96 -7.00 1.31
CA GLN A 54 -5.78 -7.17 -0.13
C GLN A 54 -7.10 -7.37 -0.87
N SER A 55 -8.09 -7.94 -0.20
CA SER A 55 -9.43 -8.15 -0.78
C SER A 55 -10.27 -6.86 -0.80
N CYS A 56 -9.92 -5.86 0.01
CA CYS A 56 -10.63 -4.60 0.06
C CYS A 56 -10.10 -3.62 -0.99
N PRO A 57 -10.97 -2.95 -1.77
CA PRO A 57 -10.54 -1.89 -2.68
C PRO A 57 -9.99 -0.70 -1.89
N GLY A 58 -8.87 -0.14 -2.35
CA GLY A 58 -8.26 1.04 -1.74
C GLY A 58 -6.76 0.92 -1.51
N VAL A 59 -6.20 1.87 -0.76
CA VAL A 59 -4.77 1.88 -0.43
C VAL A 59 -4.49 0.81 0.62
N PHE A 60 -3.74 -0.22 0.23
CA PHE A 60 -3.41 -1.37 1.07
C PHE A 60 -2.92 -0.98 2.48
N ALA A 61 -2.01 -0.02 2.57
CA ALA A 61 -1.45 0.44 3.83
C ALA A 61 -2.50 1.02 4.79
N ILE A 62 -3.45 1.80 4.25
CA ILE A 62 -4.55 2.38 5.05
C ILE A 62 -5.53 1.28 5.47
N ASN A 63 -5.87 0.36 4.56
CA ASN A 63 -6.75 -0.76 4.88
C ASN A 63 -6.14 -1.60 6.02
N LEU A 64 -4.87 -2.00 5.89
CA LEU A 64 -4.19 -2.81 6.90
C LEU A 64 -4.11 -2.09 8.26
N SER A 65 -3.74 -0.80 8.26
CA SER A 65 -3.70 0.00 9.49
C SER A 65 -5.07 0.13 10.14
N THR A 66 -6.12 0.30 9.34
CA THR A 66 -7.51 0.37 9.80
C THR A 66 -7.94 -0.93 10.50
N PHE A 67 -7.65 -2.09 9.88
CA PHE A 67 -8.01 -3.38 10.47
C PHE A 67 -7.24 -3.67 11.75
N ILE A 68 -5.95 -3.37 11.80
CA ILE A 68 -5.15 -3.50 13.04
C ILE A 68 -5.72 -2.57 14.12
N GLY A 69 -6.00 -1.31 13.80
CA GLY A 69 -6.58 -0.36 14.73
C GLY A 69 -7.97 -0.79 15.23
N TYR A 70 -8.79 -1.37 14.35
CA TYR A 70 -10.08 -1.91 14.71
C TYR A 70 -9.96 -3.09 15.68
N ARG A 71 -9.00 -3.96 15.46
CA ARG A 71 -8.70 -5.09 16.35
C ARG A 71 -8.29 -4.62 17.75
N LEU A 72 -7.54 -3.52 17.83
CA LEU A 72 -7.06 -2.95 19.10
C LEU A 72 -8.17 -2.30 19.92
N ARG A 73 -8.91 -1.38 19.33
CA ARG A 73 -9.90 -0.52 20.04
C ARG A 73 -11.12 -0.20 19.17
N LYS A 74 -11.58 -1.13 18.35
CA LYS A 74 -12.73 -0.98 17.45
C LYS A 74 -12.64 0.30 16.61
N THR A 75 -13.74 0.99 16.38
CA THR A 75 -13.81 2.16 15.50
C THR A 75 -12.86 3.29 15.87
N ARG A 76 -12.67 3.57 17.16
CA ARG A 76 -11.77 4.64 17.63
C ARG A 76 -10.30 4.30 17.35
N GLY A 77 -9.94 3.02 17.55
CA GLY A 77 -8.60 2.54 17.19
C GLY A 77 -8.34 2.63 15.69
N ALA A 78 -9.30 2.20 14.87
CA ALA A 78 -9.23 2.28 13.41
C ALA A 78 -9.00 3.72 12.92
N LEU A 79 -9.74 4.68 13.43
CA LEU A 79 -9.56 6.10 13.09
C LEU A 79 -8.16 6.61 13.44
N CYS A 80 -7.68 6.31 14.66
CA CYS A 80 -6.35 6.75 15.10
C CYS A 80 -5.23 6.19 14.21
N THR A 81 -5.27 4.91 13.87
CA THR A 81 -4.24 4.27 13.04
C THR A 81 -4.30 4.72 11.59
N SER A 82 -5.50 4.87 11.01
CA SER A 82 -5.68 5.35 9.63
C SER A 82 -5.18 6.77 9.46
N ILE A 83 -5.56 7.67 10.36
CA ILE A 83 -5.08 9.06 10.36
C ILE A 83 -3.56 9.08 10.57
N GLY A 84 -3.05 8.26 11.51
CA GLY A 84 -1.62 8.14 11.76
C GLY A 84 -0.84 7.74 10.51
N THR A 85 -1.35 6.80 9.71
CA THR A 85 -0.71 6.34 8.47
C THR A 85 -0.78 7.39 7.35
N ALA A 86 -1.91 8.11 7.24
CA ALA A 86 -2.14 9.08 6.17
C ALA A 86 -1.44 10.45 6.42
N MET A 87 -1.31 10.86 7.70
CA MET A 87 -0.78 12.17 8.08
C MET A 87 0.62 12.47 7.54
N PRO A 88 1.61 11.57 7.61
CA PRO A 88 2.96 11.87 7.11
C PRO A 88 2.95 12.20 5.62
N SER A 89 2.23 11.41 4.83
CA SER A 89 2.10 11.63 3.38
C SER A 89 1.43 12.97 3.07
N PHE A 90 0.36 13.29 3.80
CA PHE A 90 -0.33 14.57 3.67
C PHE A 90 0.58 15.75 4.00
N LEU A 91 1.33 15.67 5.11
CA LEU A 91 2.27 16.72 5.52
C LEU A 91 3.41 16.89 4.52
N CYS A 92 3.98 15.79 4.02
CA CYS A 92 5.03 15.85 2.99
C CYS A 92 4.53 16.52 1.71
N ILE A 93 3.33 16.15 1.22
CA ILE A 93 2.76 16.74 0.02
C ILE A 93 2.45 18.21 0.25
N LEU A 94 1.91 18.58 1.40
CA LEU A 94 1.62 19.97 1.76
C LEU A 94 2.89 20.82 1.80
N LEU A 95 3.95 20.33 2.45
CA LEU A 95 5.23 21.01 2.51
C LEU A 95 5.82 21.20 1.11
N ILE A 96 5.83 20.13 0.30
CA ILE A 96 6.31 20.22 -1.08
C ILE A 96 5.49 21.23 -1.86
N ALA A 97 4.16 21.23 -1.78
CA ALA A 97 3.31 22.17 -2.47
C ALA A 97 3.59 23.64 -2.07
N MET A 98 3.81 23.90 -0.78
CA MET A 98 4.15 25.24 -0.29
C MET A 98 5.52 25.70 -0.80
N PHE A 99 6.52 24.81 -0.81
CA PHE A 99 7.85 25.12 -1.34
C PHE A 99 7.85 25.27 -2.87
N PHE A 100 7.06 24.44 -3.57
CA PHE A 100 7.00 24.47 -5.04
C PHE A 100 6.51 25.80 -5.59
N HIS A 101 5.59 26.45 -4.91
CA HIS A 101 5.08 27.75 -5.32
C HIS A 101 6.19 28.84 -5.41
N GLN A 102 7.26 28.67 -4.65
CA GLN A 102 8.43 29.59 -4.70
C GLN A 102 9.47 29.18 -5.77
N PHE A 103 9.41 27.95 -6.29
CA PHE A 103 10.38 27.40 -7.24
C PHE A 103 9.82 27.19 -8.64
N ASP A 104 8.55 27.55 -8.89
CA ASP A 104 7.88 27.34 -10.17
C ASP A 104 8.58 28.06 -11.34
N ASP A 105 9.24 29.19 -11.05
CA ASP A 105 10.01 29.98 -12.00
C ASP A 105 11.51 29.56 -12.12
N ASN A 106 11.93 28.53 -11.40
CA ASN A 106 13.33 28.13 -11.42
C ASN A 106 13.63 27.20 -12.62
N PRO A 107 14.48 27.62 -13.57
CA PRO A 107 14.77 26.83 -14.78
C PRO A 107 15.42 25.48 -14.48
N VAL A 108 16.14 25.34 -13.36
CA VAL A 108 16.79 24.10 -12.93
C VAL A 108 15.73 23.07 -12.51
N VAL A 109 14.72 23.48 -11.74
CA VAL A 109 13.61 22.63 -11.31
C VAL A 109 12.81 22.16 -12.54
N ALA A 110 12.51 23.08 -13.45
CA ALA A 110 11.80 22.73 -14.70
C ALA A 110 12.61 21.73 -15.55
N ALA A 111 13.93 21.84 -15.61
CA ALA A 111 14.79 20.91 -16.33
C ALA A 111 14.79 19.51 -15.70
N ILE A 112 14.82 19.41 -14.36
CA ILE A 112 14.74 18.15 -13.63
C ILE A 112 13.42 17.44 -13.93
N PHE A 113 12.28 18.14 -13.88
CA PHE A 113 10.97 17.56 -14.19
C PHE A 113 10.84 17.11 -15.65
N ARG A 114 11.42 17.87 -16.60
CA ARG A 114 11.47 17.45 -18.01
C ARG A 114 12.25 16.15 -18.19
N GLY A 115 13.30 15.94 -17.40
CA GLY A 115 14.10 14.71 -17.45
C GLY A 115 13.41 13.51 -16.78
N ILE A 116 12.66 13.74 -15.69
CA ILE A 116 11.95 12.68 -14.95
C ILE A 116 10.76 12.12 -15.75
N ARG A 117 10.01 12.96 -16.45
CA ARG A 117 8.83 12.52 -17.22
C ARG A 117 9.10 11.35 -18.18
N PRO A 118 10.09 11.43 -19.09
CA PRO A 118 10.40 10.31 -19.99
C PRO A 118 10.95 9.09 -19.25
N ALA A 119 11.70 9.29 -18.14
CA ALA A 119 12.21 8.19 -17.35
C ALA A 119 11.08 7.35 -16.70
N VAL A 120 10.06 8.01 -16.17
CA VAL A 120 8.87 7.31 -15.62
C VAL A 120 8.14 6.53 -16.69
N VAL A 121 7.93 7.12 -17.88
CA VAL A 121 7.29 6.42 -19.00
C VAL A 121 8.12 5.21 -19.43
N ALA A 122 9.44 5.34 -19.51
CA ALA A 122 10.35 4.24 -19.84
C ALA A 122 10.29 3.11 -18.80
N LEU A 123 10.26 3.43 -17.52
CA LEU A 123 10.11 2.45 -16.42
C LEU A 123 8.82 1.67 -16.54
N ILE A 124 7.71 2.35 -16.78
CA ILE A 124 6.40 1.69 -16.95
C ILE A 124 6.41 0.78 -18.20
N ALA A 125 6.97 1.27 -19.32
CA ALA A 125 7.04 0.51 -20.56
C ALA A 125 7.94 -0.73 -20.44
N VAL A 126 9.08 -0.62 -19.74
CA VAL A 126 9.98 -1.75 -19.49
C VAL A 126 9.31 -2.79 -18.58
N THR A 127 8.64 -2.34 -17.51
CA THR A 127 7.91 -3.24 -16.61
C THR A 127 6.80 -3.98 -17.34
N TRP A 128 6.06 -3.29 -18.22
CA TRP A 128 5.03 -3.91 -19.06
C TRP A 128 5.62 -4.95 -20.04
N ARG A 129 6.77 -4.65 -20.62
CA ARG A 129 7.46 -5.56 -21.55
C ARG A 129 8.08 -6.77 -20.86
N ALA A 130 8.57 -6.58 -19.62
CA ALA A 130 9.17 -7.61 -18.79
C ALA A 130 8.11 -8.46 -18.05
N ALA A 131 6.85 -8.02 -18.02
CA ALA A 131 5.75 -8.79 -17.43
C ALA A 131 5.68 -10.18 -18.11
N PRO A 132 5.73 -11.28 -17.33
CA PRO A 132 5.69 -12.62 -17.89
C PRO A 132 4.43 -12.78 -18.74
N ARG A 133 4.53 -13.50 -19.86
CA ARG A 133 3.39 -13.72 -20.78
C ARG A 133 2.19 -14.42 -20.14
N TRP A 134 2.37 -15.07 -18.99
CA TRP A 134 1.26 -15.60 -18.19
C TRP A 134 0.51 -14.51 -17.41
N ALA A 135 1.13 -13.36 -17.17
CA ALA A 135 0.48 -12.16 -16.65
C ALA A 135 -0.22 -11.34 -17.76
N GLY A 136 -0.34 -11.91 -18.96
CA GLY A 136 -1.17 -11.38 -20.04
C GLY A 136 -2.62 -11.17 -19.57
N PRO A 137 -3.52 -10.63 -20.40
CA PRO A 137 -4.78 -9.99 -20.01
C PRO A 137 -5.79 -10.85 -19.21
N THR A 138 -5.30 -11.78 -18.41
CA THR A 138 -6.07 -12.56 -17.45
C THR A 138 -6.47 -11.78 -16.20
N VAL A 139 -5.95 -10.58 -16.01
CA VAL A 139 -6.47 -9.62 -14.98
C VAL A 139 -7.61 -8.77 -15.54
N GLY A 140 -8.05 -9.04 -16.75
CA GLY A 140 -9.21 -8.41 -17.33
C GLY A 140 -9.85 -9.29 -18.38
N TYR A 141 -10.91 -9.97 -18.06
CA TYR A 141 -11.82 -10.71 -18.93
C TYR A 141 -11.21 -11.93 -19.66
N PRO A 142 -11.58 -13.14 -19.27
CA PRO A 142 -11.25 -14.32 -20.07
C PRO A 142 -11.92 -14.16 -21.45
N SER A 143 -11.11 -14.20 -22.51
CA SER A 143 -11.63 -14.23 -23.88
C SER A 143 -12.67 -15.36 -24.00
N PRO A 144 -13.81 -15.13 -24.66
CA PRO A 144 -14.93 -16.10 -24.73
C PRO A 144 -14.57 -17.50 -25.26
N GLY A 145 -13.37 -17.69 -25.80
CA GLY A 145 -12.91 -18.97 -26.34
C GLY A 145 -12.17 -19.88 -25.35
N ARG A 146 -11.80 -19.42 -24.16
CA ARG A 146 -10.94 -20.21 -23.24
C ARG A 146 -11.70 -21.09 -22.25
N TRP A 147 -13.03 -20.95 -22.15
CA TRP A 147 -13.86 -21.82 -21.31
C TRP A 147 -14.12 -23.22 -21.88
N ARG A 148 -13.66 -23.48 -23.12
CA ARG A 148 -13.97 -24.75 -23.81
C ARG A 148 -13.11 -25.94 -23.37
N TYR A 149 -12.07 -25.73 -22.53
CA TYR A 149 -11.15 -26.82 -22.12
C TYR A 149 -11.39 -27.36 -20.69
N GLY A 150 -12.39 -26.86 -19.95
CA GLY A 150 -12.67 -27.31 -18.61
C GLY A 150 -13.62 -28.52 -18.49
N HIS A 151 -14.28 -28.96 -19.57
CA HIS A 151 -15.30 -30.01 -19.51
C HIS A 151 -14.84 -31.41 -19.92
N SER A 152 -13.56 -31.63 -20.29
CA SER A 152 -13.11 -32.97 -20.72
C SER A 152 -12.40 -33.79 -19.64
N ALA A 153 -12.30 -33.31 -18.40
CA ALA A 153 -11.60 -34.02 -17.32
C ALA A 153 -12.50 -34.77 -16.34
N PHE A 154 -13.82 -34.81 -16.56
CA PHE A 154 -14.71 -35.63 -15.75
C PHE A 154 -15.35 -36.72 -16.61
N ARG A 155 -14.64 -37.84 -16.83
CA ARG A 155 -15.21 -39.12 -17.21
C ARG A 155 -15.41 -39.97 -15.95
N PRO A 156 -16.63 -40.26 -15.52
CA PRO A 156 -16.84 -41.32 -14.54
C PRO A 156 -16.65 -42.64 -15.24
N SER A 157 -15.82 -43.48 -14.66
CA SER A 157 -15.70 -44.92 -14.96
C SER A 157 -16.84 -45.67 -14.33
#